data_7228aaefbf27dc2039168eaafbcbce5c
#
_entry.id   7228aaefbf27dc2039168eaafbcbce5c
#
_cell.length_a   1.000
_cell.length_b   1.000
_cell.length_c   1.000
_cell.angle_alpha   90.00
_cell.angle_beta   90.00
_cell.angle_gamma   90.00
#
_symmetry.space_group_name_H-M   'P 1'
#
loop_
_entity.id
_entity.type
_entity.pdbx_description
1 polymer ?
#
loop_
_entity_poly.entity_id
_entity_poly.type
_entity_poly.pdbx_seq_one_letter_code
_entity_poly.pdbx_strand_id
1 'polypeptide(L)'
;KAIEAVASVIKRSRTGINDPKKPIGSFLFLGPTGVGKTEVAKTLAEYLFKNEDELLTFDMSEYTEKHSLSKLIGAPPGYIGFENGGRLTKAIRERPFKVILFDEIEKAHPELFNIFLQILDEGRLMDSEGNYIDFKNTILILTSNIGSEEIINIINKEERNEKIEKKNK
;
A
#
# COMPACT_ATOMS: atom_id res chain seq x y z
N LYS A 1 -14.45 -7.15 8.17
CA LYS A 1 -13.91 -5.81 8.64
C LYS A 1 -13.05 -5.13 7.56
N ALA A 2 -11.97 -5.75 7.02
CA ALA A 2 -11.10 -5.09 6.01
C ALA A 2 -11.87 -4.72 4.72
N ILE A 3 -12.66 -5.64 4.18
CA ILE A 3 -13.46 -5.43 2.96
C ILE A 3 -14.51 -4.32 3.18
N GLU A 4 -15.16 -4.26 4.33
CA GLU A 4 -16.13 -3.22 4.67
C GLU A 4 -15.48 -1.84 4.79
N ALA A 5 -14.28 -1.76 5.38
CA ALA A 5 -13.52 -0.52 5.48
C ALA A 5 -13.14 0.00 4.07
N VAL A 6 -12.63 -0.88 3.21
CA VAL A 6 -12.31 -0.56 1.82
C VAL A 6 -13.54 -0.08 1.07
N ALA A 7 -14.66 -0.81 1.14
CA ALA A 7 -15.92 -0.44 0.50
C ALA A 7 -16.44 0.93 0.97
N SER A 8 -16.31 1.24 2.26
CA SER A 8 -16.71 2.53 2.84
C SER A 8 -15.88 3.70 2.27
N VAL A 9 -14.56 3.53 2.15
CA VAL A 9 -13.68 4.56 1.58
C VAL A 9 -13.98 4.80 0.11
N ILE A 10 -14.20 3.74 -0.66
CA ILE A 10 -14.57 3.85 -2.08
C ILE A 10 -15.91 4.57 -2.25
N LYS A 11 -16.90 4.25 -1.42
CA LYS A 11 -18.19 4.96 -1.44
C LYS A 11 -18.02 6.46 -1.17
N ARG A 12 -17.23 6.82 -0.16
CA ARG A 12 -16.93 8.22 0.19
C ARG A 12 -16.18 8.95 -0.93
N SER A 13 -15.23 8.29 -1.57
CA SER A 13 -14.50 8.85 -2.71
C SER A 13 -15.45 9.24 -3.87
N ARG A 14 -16.47 8.42 -4.13
CA ARG A 14 -17.46 8.68 -5.17
C ARG A 14 -18.42 9.83 -4.84
N THR A 15 -18.58 10.18 -3.57
CA THR A 15 -19.45 11.30 -3.13
C THR A 15 -18.75 12.65 -3.13
N GLY A 16 -17.45 12.71 -3.49
CA GLY A 16 -16.68 13.96 -3.55
C GLY A 16 -16.34 14.58 -2.19
N ILE A 17 -16.51 13.83 -1.10
CA ILE A 17 -16.20 14.29 0.27
C ILE A 17 -14.69 14.23 0.57
N ASN A 18 -13.93 13.47 -0.20
CA ASN A 18 -12.48 13.34 -0.03
C ASN A 18 -11.74 14.56 -0.60
N ASP A 19 -10.57 14.86 -0.03
CA ASP A 19 -9.65 15.84 -0.59
C ASP A 19 -9.26 15.42 -2.02
N PRO A 20 -9.57 16.23 -3.06
CA PRO A 20 -9.34 15.87 -4.45
C PRO A 20 -7.85 15.76 -4.82
N LYS A 21 -6.96 16.22 -3.96
CA LYS A 21 -5.51 16.13 -4.16
C LYS A 21 -4.92 14.83 -3.64
N LYS A 22 -5.57 14.19 -2.67
CA LYS A 22 -5.06 12.96 -2.02
C LYS A 22 -5.46 11.71 -2.79
N PRO A 23 -4.78 10.58 -2.56
CA PRO A 23 -5.20 9.28 -3.08
C PRO A 23 -6.67 8.98 -2.79
N ILE A 24 -7.32 8.18 -3.65
CA ILE A 24 -8.72 7.73 -3.47
C ILE A 24 -8.91 7.10 -2.09
N GLY A 25 -7.92 6.33 -1.63
CA GLY A 25 -7.88 5.74 -0.32
C GLY A 25 -6.48 5.25 0.04
N SER A 26 -6.22 5.17 1.33
CA SER A 26 -5.01 4.57 1.87
C SER A 26 -5.38 3.65 3.03
N PHE A 27 -4.80 2.46 3.05
CA PHE A 27 -5.11 1.40 4.01
C PHE A 27 -3.83 0.82 4.59
N LEU A 28 -3.82 0.62 5.88
CA LEU A 28 -2.78 -0.14 6.56
C LEU A 28 -3.39 -1.46 7.05
N PHE A 29 -2.91 -2.58 6.51
CA PHE A 29 -3.31 -3.92 6.91
C PHE A 29 -2.26 -4.51 7.85
N LEU A 30 -2.67 -4.68 9.10
CA LEU A 30 -1.86 -5.33 10.12
C LEU A 30 -2.28 -6.80 10.25
N GLY A 31 -1.31 -7.68 10.38
CA GLY A 31 -1.55 -9.10 10.60
C GLY A 31 -0.52 -10.02 9.97
N PRO A 32 -0.58 -11.32 10.29
CA PRO A 32 0.39 -12.29 9.79
C PRO A 32 0.38 -12.41 8.27
N THR A 33 1.46 -12.92 7.71
CA THR A 33 1.56 -13.29 6.29
C THR A 33 0.53 -14.38 5.95
N GLY A 34 0.09 -14.41 4.69
CA GLY A 34 -0.78 -15.49 4.19
C GLY A 34 -2.29 -15.33 4.47
N VAL A 35 -2.72 -14.23 5.09
CA VAL A 35 -4.16 -13.98 5.37
C VAL A 35 -4.93 -13.36 4.19
N GLY A 36 -4.37 -13.36 2.99
CA GLY A 36 -5.06 -12.87 1.77
C GLY A 36 -4.93 -11.36 1.51
N LYS A 37 -3.95 -10.68 2.10
CA LYS A 37 -3.73 -9.24 1.89
C LYS A 37 -3.53 -8.88 0.41
N THR A 38 -2.73 -9.65 -0.31
CA THR A 38 -2.49 -9.49 -1.75
C THR A 38 -3.75 -9.77 -2.58
N GLU A 39 -4.56 -10.76 -2.18
CA GLU A 39 -5.80 -11.10 -2.87
C GLU A 39 -6.83 -9.98 -2.76
N VAL A 40 -6.91 -9.31 -1.61
CA VAL A 40 -7.75 -8.12 -1.45
C VAL A 40 -7.30 -7.00 -2.40
N ALA A 41 -5.99 -6.80 -2.56
CA ALA A 41 -5.46 -5.78 -3.48
C ALA A 41 -5.78 -6.10 -4.94
N LYS A 42 -5.67 -7.36 -5.38
CA LYS A 42 -6.06 -7.81 -6.72
C LYS A 42 -7.54 -7.62 -6.98
N THR A 43 -8.37 -8.11 -6.07
CA THR A 43 -9.83 -7.95 -6.18
C THR A 43 -10.23 -6.49 -6.26
N LEU A 44 -9.52 -5.62 -5.55
CA LEU A 44 -9.77 -4.19 -5.57
C LEU A 44 -9.41 -3.56 -6.93
N ALA A 45 -8.26 -3.95 -7.52
CA ALA A 45 -7.86 -3.48 -8.84
C ALA A 45 -8.88 -3.91 -9.91
N GLU A 46 -9.29 -5.18 -9.89
CA GLU A 46 -10.31 -5.69 -10.81
C GLU A 46 -11.66 -4.97 -10.63
N TYR A 47 -12.08 -4.76 -9.39
CA TYR A 47 -13.36 -4.09 -9.11
C TYR A 47 -13.38 -2.64 -9.57
N LEU A 48 -12.32 -1.88 -9.30
CA LEU A 48 -12.28 -0.43 -9.57
C LEU A 48 -11.88 -0.09 -10.98
N PHE A 49 -10.88 -0.78 -11.50
CA PHE A 49 -10.22 -0.44 -12.77
C PHE A 49 -10.49 -1.47 -13.86
N LYS A 50 -11.27 -2.54 -13.54
CA LYS A 50 -11.64 -3.62 -14.47
C LYS A 50 -10.43 -4.36 -15.06
N ASN A 51 -9.31 -4.35 -14.33
CA ASN A 51 -8.08 -5.00 -14.76
C ASN A 51 -7.19 -5.29 -13.55
N GLU A 52 -6.85 -6.56 -13.34
CA GLU A 52 -5.91 -6.99 -12.29
C GLU A 52 -4.49 -6.44 -12.53
N ASP A 53 -4.10 -6.17 -13.79
CA ASP A 53 -2.80 -5.60 -14.14
C ASP A 53 -2.61 -4.15 -13.63
N GLU A 54 -3.68 -3.52 -13.17
CA GLU A 54 -3.60 -2.22 -12.51
C GLU A 54 -3.19 -2.33 -11.02
N LEU A 55 -2.85 -3.53 -10.54
CA LEU A 55 -2.15 -3.75 -9.28
C LEU A 55 -0.64 -3.65 -9.48
N LEU A 56 -0.02 -2.74 -8.74
CA LEU A 56 1.43 -2.57 -8.65
C LEU A 56 1.90 -3.01 -7.27
N THR A 57 2.71 -4.06 -7.23
CA THR A 57 3.20 -4.63 -5.96
C THR A 57 4.68 -4.35 -5.75
N PHE A 58 5.04 -3.93 -4.53
CA PHE A 58 6.39 -3.74 -4.05
C PHE A 58 6.60 -4.53 -2.77
N ASP A 59 7.52 -5.49 -2.78
CA ASP A 59 8.00 -6.16 -1.58
C ASP A 59 9.09 -5.29 -0.94
N MET A 60 8.84 -4.78 0.26
CA MET A 60 9.74 -3.86 0.94
C MET A 60 11.04 -4.52 1.40
N SER A 61 11.11 -5.85 1.43
CA SER A 61 12.36 -6.57 1.65
C SER A 61 13.43 -6.33 0.56
N GLU A 62 13.00 -5.92 -0.64
CA GLU A 62 13.90 -5.50 -1.73
C GLU A 62 14.41 -4.06 -1.59
N TYR A 63 13.87 -3.30 -0.63
CA TYR A 63 14.12 -1.85 -0.43
C TYR A 63 14.68 -1.54 0.96
N THR A 64 15.52 -2.42 1.48
CA THR A 64 16.16 -2.29 2.82
C THR A 64 17.33 -1.32 2.83
N GLU A 65 17.95 -1.09 1.68
CA GLU A 65 19.13 -0.25 1.53
C GLU A 65 18.76 1.13 0.96
N LYS A 66 19.50 2.16 1.36
CA LYS A 66 19.26 3.53 0.89
C LYS A 66 19.30 3.66 -0.64
N HIS A 67 20.22 2.98 -1.31
CA HIS A 67 20.33 3.01 -2.77
C HIS A 67 19.12 2.37 -3.48
N SER A 68 18.33 1.55 -2.78
CA SER A 68 17.13 0.94 -3.35
C SER A 68 16.03 1.96 -3.61
N LEU A 69 16.06 3.14 -2.97
CA LEU A 69 15.14 4.24 -3.23
C LEU A 69 15.15 4.66 -4.71
N SER A 70 16.33 4.67 -5.33
CA SER A 70 16.46 4.99 -6.75
C SER A 70 15.74 4.02 -7.67
N LYS A 71 15.56 2.76 -7.26
CA LYS A 71 14.75 1.79 -8.01
C LYS A 71 13.27 2.16 -7.99
N LEU A 72 12.81 2.82 -6.91
CA LEU A 72 11.41 3.18 -6.71
C LEU A 72 11.05 4.50 -7.40
N ILE A 73 11.85 5.55 -7.18
CA ILE A 73 11.56 6.93 -7.63
C ILE A 73 12.45 7.41 -8.77
N GLY A 74 13.48 6.65 -9.14
CA GLY A 74 14.49 7.00 -10.12
C GLY A 74 15.81 7.47 -9.49
N ALA A 75 16.91 7.29 -10.22
CA ALA A 75 18.22 7.78 -9.83
C ALA A 75 18.39 9.26 -10.26
N PRO A 76 19.10 10.08 -9.49
CA PRO A 76 19.40 11.45 -9.90
C PRO A 76 20.22 11.51 -11.21
N PRO A 77 20.14 12.62 -11.97
CA PRO A 77 20.92 12.81 -13.16
C PRO A 77 22.42 12.56 -12.91
N GLY A 78 23.06 11.81 -13.81
CA GLY A 78 24.48 11.45 -13.70
C GLY A 78 24.79 10.20 -12.90
N TYR A 79 23.81 9.56 -12.30
CA TYR A 79 23.97 8.27 -11.60
C TYR A 79 23.56 7.10 -12.49
N ILE A 80 24.14 5.93 -12.22
CA ILE A 80 23.81 4.69 -12.93
C ILE A 80 22.30 4.37 -12.68
N GLY A 81 21.58 4.11 -13.77
CA GLY A 81 20.15 3.79 -13.73
C GLY A 81 19.22 4.99 -13.88
N PHE A 82 19.75 6.21 -14.09
CA PHE A 82 18.95 7.41 -14.36
C PHE A 82 17.96 7.20 -15.53
N GLU A 83 18.44 6.65 -16.65
CA GLU A 83 17.63 6.43 -17.87
C GLU A 83 16.45 5.45 -17.68
N ASN A 84 16.53 4.58 -16.67
CA ASN A 84 15.49 3.58 -16.42
C ASN A 84 14.25 4.17 -15.70
N GLY A 85 14.41 5.35 -15.07
CA GLY A 85 13.38 5.92 -14.21
C GLY A 85 13.08 5.07 -12.96
N GLY A 86 12.20 5.55 -12.10
CA GLY A 86 11.74 4.79 -10.95
C GLY A 86 10.56 3.89 -11.30
N ARG A 87 10.53 2.68 -10.77
CA ARG A 87 9.45 1.71 -11.03
C ARG A 87 8.07 2.25 -10.62
N LEU A 88 7.99 2.93 -9.48
CA LEU A 88 6.75 3.54 -9.00
C LEU A 88 6.37 4.76 -9.85
N THR A 89 7.28 5.71 -9.98
CA THR A 89 7.01 6.99 -10.66
C THR A 89 6.68 6.78 -12.14
N LYS A 90 7.39 5.88 -12.81
CA LYS A 90 7.13 5.52 -14.21
C LYS A 90 5.76 4.88 -14.39
N ALA A 91 5.41 3.89 -13.54
CA ALA A 91 4.13 3.20 -13.64
C ALA A 91 2.93 4.14 -13.46
N ILE A 92 3.01 5.11 -12.52
CA ILE A 92 1.94 6.08 -12.28
C ILE A 92 1.89 7.14 -13.40
N ARG A 93 3.03 7.53 -13.96
CA ARG A 93 3.08 8.44 -15.11
C ARG A 93 2.42 7.85 -16.35
N GLU A 94 2.68 6.56 -16.62
CA GLU A 94 2.11 5.85 -17.76
C GLU A 94 0.61 5.58 -17.60
N ARG A 95 0.21 5.15 -16.39
CA ARG A 95 -1.18 4.83 -16.04
C ARG A 95 -1.48 5.24 -14.60
N PRO A 96 -2.17 6.38 -14.40
CA PRO A 96 -2.38 6.94 -13.07
C PRO A 96 -3.43 6.19 -12.21
N PHE A 97 -4.27 5.35 -12.82
CA PHE A 97 -5.31 4.59 -12.12
C PHE A 97 -4.74 3.25 -11.67
N LYS A 98 -4.25 3.18 -10.43
CA LYS A 98 -3.56 2.00 -9.88
C LYS A 98 -3.97 1.70 -8.45
N VAL A 99 -3.99 0.42 -8.11
CA VAL A 99 -3.83 -0.05 -6.74
C VAL A 99 -2.34 -0.31 -6.50
N ILE A 100 -1.78 0.27 -5.46
CA ILE A 100 -0.36 0.14 -5.11
C ILE A 100 -0.28 -0.59 -3.78
N LEU A 101 0.36 -1.76 -3.78
CA LEU A 101 0.59 -2.57 -2.60
C LEU A 101 2.07 -2.48 -2.20
N PHE A 102 2.32 -1.95 -1.01
CA PHE A 102 3.62 -2.00 -0.35
C PHE A 102 3.57 -3.07 0.73
N ASP A 103 4.19 -4.22 0.47
CA ASP A 103 4.15 -5.37 1.37
C ASP A 103 5.34 -5.34 2.35
N GLU A 104 5.06 -5.66 3.63
CA GLU A 104 6.04 -5.72 4.71
C GLU A 104 6.81 -4.40 4.93
N ILE A 105 6.06 -3.29 5.12
CA ILE A 105 6.64 -1.94 5.23
C ILE A 105 7.69 -1.81 6.35
N GLU A 106 7.63 -2.63 7.39
CA GLU A 106 8.61 -2.65 8.48
C GLU A 106 10.03 -3.02 8.03
N LYS A 107 10.18 -3.66 6.88
CA LYS A 107 11.48 -4.03 6.30
C LYS A 107 12.10 -2.91 5.47
N ALA A 108 11.32 -1.90 5.10
CA ALA A 108 11.76 -0.80 4.27
C ALA A 108 12.84 0.06 4.95
N HIS A 109 13.75 0.60 4.15
CA HIS A 109 14.67 1.63 4.65
C HIS A 109 13.89 2.83 5.21
N PRO A 110 14.29 3.43 6.33
CA PRO A 110 13.55 4.52 6.97
C PRO A 110 13.23 5.71 6.06
N GLU A 111 14.08 6.04 5.11
CA GLU A 111 13.82 7.12 4.14
C GLU A 111 12.59 6.87 3.24
N LEU A 112 12.18 5.60 3.04
CA LEU A 112 10.94 5.28 2.31
C LEU A 112 9.69 5.77 3.02
N PHE A 113 9.71 5.85 4.35
CA PHE A 113 8.57 6.40 5.09
C PHE A 113 8.30 7.87 4.75
N ASN A 114 9.33 8.65 4.43
CA ASN A 114 9.16 10.03 3.97
C ASN A 114 8.45 10.09 2.62
N ILE A 115 8.72 9.12 1.73
CA ILE A 115 8.03 9.00 0.44
C ILE A 115 6.56 8.66 0.67
N PHE A 116 6.26 7.70 1.54
CA PHE A 116 4.88 7.33 1.87
C PHE A 116 4.11 8.51 2.47
N LEU A 117 4.72 9.21 3.43
CA LEU A 117 4.12 10.40 4.05
C LEU A 117 3.85 11.49 3.00
N GLN A 118 4.78 11.75 2.10
CA GLN A 118 4.59 12.74 1.05
C GLN A 118 3.40 12.38 0.13
N ILE A 119 3.28 11.11 -0.28
CA ILE A 119 2.15 10.65 -1.09
C ILE A 119 0.83 10.78 -0.31
N LEU A 120 0.82 10.41 0.97
CA LEU A 120 -0.38 10.43 1.80
C LEU A 120 -0.84 11.85 2.13
N ASP A 121 0.08 12.77 2.36
CA ASP A 121 -0.23 14.14 2.77
C ASP A 121 -0.44 15.08 1.60
N GLU A 122 0.45 15.04 0.60
CA GLU A 122 0.41 15.94 -0.55
C GLU A 122 -0.28 15.33 -1.78
N GLY A 123 -0.48 14.00 -1.81
CA GLY A 123 -1.04 13.30 -2.96
C GLY A 123 -0.14 13.28 -4.19
N ARG A 124 1.12 13.65 -4.05
CA ARG A 124 2.10 13.73 -5.13
C ARG A 124 3.50 13.39 -4.63
N LEU A 125 4.36 13.00 -5.54
CA LEU A 125 5.75 12.68 -5.28
C LEU A 125 6.62 13.32 -6.37
N MET A 126 7.74 13.89 -6.00
CA MET A 126 8.73 14.38 -6.97
C MET A 126 9.63 13.21 -7.40
N ASP A 127 9.76 13.00 -8.71
CA ASP A 127 10.70 12.03 -9.24
C ASP A 127 12.13 12.58 -9.27
N SER A 128 13.07 11.75 -9.70
CA SER A 128 14.49 12.14 -9.77
C SER A 128 14.80 13.22 -10.83
N GLU A 129 13.89 13.48 -11.75
CA GLU A 129 13.99 14.51 -12.78
C GLU A 129 13.38 15.86 -12.34
N GLY A 130 12.78 15.90 -11.14
CA GLY A 130 12.10 17.08 -10.63
C GLY A 130 10.63 17.22 -11.06
N ASN A 131 10.05 16.20 -11.70
CA ASN A 131 8.66 16.21 -12.10
C ASN A 131 7.78 15.74 -10.96
N TYR A 132 6.62 16.38 -10.77
CA TYR A 132 5.61 15.91 -9.84
C TYR A 132 4.77 14.81 -10.46
N ILE A 133 4.69 13.69 -9.76
CA ILE A 133 3.83 12.55 -10.08
C ILE A 133 2.62 12.60 -9.18
N ASP A 134 1.42 12.62 -9.76
CA ASP A 134 0.14 12.76 -9.06
C ASP A 134 -0.44 11.38 -8.71
N PHE A 135 -0.78 11.17 -7.44
CA PHE A 135 -1.32 9.93 -6.89
C PHE A 135 -2.83 10.01 -6.57
N LYS A 136 -3.50 11.08 -6.96
CA LYS A 136 -4.94 11.29 -6.65
C LYS A 136 -5.87 10.19 -7.18
N ASN A 137 -5.49 9.49 -8.23
CA ASN A 137 -6.26 8.40 -8.83
C ASN A 137 -5.80 7.02 -8.38
N THR A 138 -5.02 6.94 -7.33
CA THR A 138 -4.48 5.68 -6.80
C THR A 138 -5.14 5.27 -5.49
N ILE A 139 -5.02 3.98 -5.18
CA ILE A 139 -5.29 3.45 -3.85
C ILE A 139 -3.98 2.86 -3.33
N LEU A 140 -3.60 3.25 -2.12
CA LEU A 140 -2.43 2.72 -1.44
C LEU A 140 -2.85 1.68 -0.42
N ILE A 141 -2.19 0.53 -0.45
CA ILE A 141 -2.30 -0.52 0.54
C ILE A 141 -0.91 -0.77 1.09
N LEU A 142 -0.75 -0.55 2.38
CA LEU A 142 0.47 -0.87 3.12
C LEU A 142 0.18 -2.08 3.99
N THR A 143 1.08 -3.04 4.03
CA THR A 143 0.94 -4.20 4.92
C THR A 143 2.09 -4.24 5.89
N SER A 144 1.83 -4.75 7.08
CA SER A 144 2.85 -4.99 8.10
C SER A 144 2.53 -6.23 8.90
N ASN A 145 3.59 -6.91 9.33
CA ASN A 145 3.52 -8.05 10.23
C ASN A 145 3.82 -7.66 11.69
N ILE A 146 4.07 -6.39 11.97
CA ILE A 146 4.29 -5.89 13.34
C ILE A 146 3.05 -6.17 14.19
N GLY A 147 3.27 -6.72 15.39
CA GLY A 147 2.19 -7.11 16.30
C GLY A 147 1.46 -8.41 15.93
N SER A 148 1.89 -9.12 14.89
CA SER A 148 1.25 -10.36 14.43
C SER A 148 1.16 -11.42 15.53
N GLU A 149 2.19 -11.60 16.33
CA GLU A 149 2.21 -12.58 17.44
C GLU A 149 1.22 -12.19 18.53
N GLU A 150 1.12 -10.92 18.87
CA GLU A 150 0.16 -10.41 19.83
C GLU A 150 -1.28 -10.58 19.34
N ILE A 151 -1.55 -10.28 18.07
CA ILE A 151 -2.86 -10.46 17.44
C ILE A 151 -3.24 -11.95 17.42
N ILE A 152 -2.32 -12.84 17.04
CA ILE A 152 -2.55 -14.29 17.04
C ILE A 152 -2.86 -14.78 18.47
N ASN A 153 -2.13 -14.28 19.48
CA ASN A 153 -2.37 -14.65 20.87
C ASN A 153 -3.74 -14.19 21.39
N ILE A 154 -4.20 -13.01 20.97
CA ILE A 154 -5.53 -12.49 21.32
C ILE A 154 -6.62 -13.37 20.67
N ILE A 155 -6.51 -13.65 19.37
CA ILE A 155 -7.48 -14.50 18.65
C ILE A 155 -7.56 -15.89 19.27
N ASN A 156 -6.43 -16.51 19.58
CA ASN A 156 -6.38 -17.83 20.21
C ASN A 156 -7.00 -17.84 21.61
N LYS A 157 -6.89 -16.75 22.37
CA LYS A 157 -7.56 -16.61 23.68
C LYS A 157 -9.07 -16.50 23.54
N GLU A 158 -9.55 -15.71 22.59
CA GLU A 158 -10.99 -15.55 22.32
C GLU A 158 -11.61 -16.87 21.88
N GLU A 159 -10.99 -17.59 20.94
CA GLU A 159 -11.47 -18.92 20.51
C GLU A 159 -11.51 -19.97 21.65
N ARG A 160 -10.52 -19.91 22.56
CA ARG A 160 -10.54 -20.80 23.73
C ARG A 160 -11.69 -20.47 24.69
N ASN A 161 -11.94 -19.20 24.93
CA ASN A 161 -13.02 -18.76 25.79
C ASN A 161 -14.39 -19.14 25.21
N GLU A 162 -14.62 -18.94 23.93
CA GLU A 162 -15.86 -19.37 23.26
C GLU A 162 -16.07 -20.90 23.32
N LYS A 163 -15.01 -21.70 23.19
CA LYS A 163 -15.11 -23.16 23.32
C LYS A 163 -15.44 -23.60 24.73
N ILE A 164 -14.95 -22.88 25.76
CA ILE A 164 -15.29 -23.16 27.17
C ILE A 164 -16.76 -22.80 27.47
N GLU A 165 -17.23 -21.65 26.98
CA GLU A 165 -18.62 -21.24 27.17
C GLU A 165 -19.63 -22.17 26.46
N LYS A 166 -19.27 -22.71 25.28
CA LYS A 166 -20.10 -23.70 24.57
C LYS A 166 -20.13 -25.09 25.22
N LYS A 167 -19.12 -25.41 26.05
CA LYS A 167 -19.10 -26.68 26.82
C LYS A 167 -19.85 -26.62 28.15
N ASN A 168 -20.12 -25.41 28.65
CA ASN A 168 -20.78 -25.19 29.93
C ASN A 168 -22.30 -24.86 29.78
N LYS A 169 -22.80 -24.91 28.56
CA LYS A 169 -24.24 -24.88 28.20
C LYS A 169 -24.70 -26.24 27.74
#